data_cb84ca7ef1a31c845f520e3532a2fcba
#
_entry.id   cb84ca7ef1a31c845f520e3532a2fcba
#
_cell.length_a   1.000
_cell.length_b   1.000
_cell.length_c   1.000
_cell.angle_alpha   90.00
_cell.angle_beta   90.00
_cell.angle_gamma   90.00
#
_symmetry.space_group_name_H-M   'P 1'
#
loop_
_entity.id
_entity.type
_entity.pdbx_description
1 polymer ?
#
loop_
_entity_poly.entity_id
_entity_poly.type
_entity_poly.pdbx_seq_one_letter_code
_entity_poly.pdbx_strand_id
1 'polypeptide(L)'
;GDVYKRQPYTPPVVITKLQLFNKVVRPDDETGILTKNISETKSITLKSWQTAFSIEFVVSNYISGQHNTFAYKLEGYDKEWYYLTDSRTVSYSNLPQGTYQFLVKAANSDGKWNPIPTALEIIVLPIWYKTWWALLIFFATFAGFITFVFRFFWMRKSMEAQLEIERRDKEHQEEINQMK
;
A
#
# COMPACT_ATOMS: atom_id res chain seq x y z
N GLY A 1 -46.52 19.25 35.18
CA GLY A 1 -45.12 18.78 35.23
C GLY A 1 -44.60 18.63 33.83
N ASP A 2 -43.74 19.55 33.37
CA ASP A 2 -43.12 19.51 32.08
C ASP A 2 -42.22 18.30 31.98
N VAL A 3 -42.69 17.30 31.26
CA VAL A 3 -41.86 16.20 30.81
C VAL A 3 -40.94 16.75 29.72
N TYR A 4 -39.80 17.25 30.15
CA TYR A 4 -38.68 17.55 29.23
C TYR A 4 -38.30 16.22 28.56
N LYS A 5 -38.87 15.93 27.42
CA LYS A 5 -38.40 14.86 26.51
C LYS A 5 -36.99 15.23 26.08
N ARG A 6 -35.98 14.76 26.84
CA ARG A 6 -34.61 14.80 26.37
C ARG A 6 -34.58 14.11 25.01
N GLN A 7 -34.38 14.91 23.97
CA GLN A 7 -34.12 14.31 22.66
C GLN A 7 -32.90 13.39 22.81
N PRO A 8 -33.02 12.14 22.40
CA PRO A 8 -31.92 11.20 22.56
C PRO A 8 -30.75 11.70 21.70
N TYR A 9 -29.80 12.37 22.35
CA TYR A 9 -28.59 12.83 21.72
C TYR A 9 -27.69 11.63 21.41
N THR A 10 -27.35 11.45 20.14
CA THR A 10 -26.37 10.47 19.68
C THR A 10 -25.09 11.23 19.31
N PRO A 11 -24.07 11.23 20.18
CA PRO A 11 -22.86 12.01 19.93
C PRO A 11 -22.08 11.47 18.74
N PRO A 12 -21.45 12.33 17.94
CA PRO A 12 -20.65 11.90 16.80
C PRO A 12 -19.39 11.16 17.27
N VAL A 13 -18.99 10.16 16.49
CA VAL A 13 -17.71 9.49 16.66
C VAL A 13 -16.64 10.33 15.97
N VAL A 14 -15.51 10.52 16.63
CA VAL A 14 -14.34 11.23 16.08
C VAL A 14 -13.15 10.28 16.03
N ILE A 15 -12.48 10.22 14.89
CA ILE A 15 -11.22 9.49 14.75
C ILE A 15 -10.12 10.36 15.35
N THR A 16 -9.41 9.83 16.34
CA THR A 16 -8.43 10.60 17.14
C THR A 16 -7.00 10.27 16.82
N LYS A 17 -6.71 9.02 16.44
CA LYS A 17 -5.35 8.61 16.11
C LYS A 17 -5.32 7.61 14.96
N LEU A 18 -4.29 7.75 14.15
CA LEU A 18 -3.84 6.75 13.18
C LEU A 18 -2.48 6.22 13.66
N GLN A 19 -2.32 4.93 13.69
CA GLN A 19 -1.03 4.31 13.99
C GLN A 19 -0.61 3.44 12.79
N LEU A 20 0.67 3.49 12.47
CA LEU A 20 1.30 2.63 11.48
C LEU A 20 2.37 1.80 12.19
N PHE A 21 2.28 0.46 12.12
CA PHE A 21 3.16 -0.46 12.84
C PHE A 21 3.29 -0.11 14.34
N ASN A 22 2.17 0.19 15.00
CA ASN A 22 2.07 0.62 16.41
C ASN A 22 2.74 1.97 16.74
N LYS A 23 3.15 2.75 15.73
CA LYS A 23 3.65 4.13 15.91
C LYS A 23 2.59 5.12 15.49
N VAL A 24 2.36 6.12 16.33
CA VAL A 24 1.38 7.18 16.04
C VAL A 24 1.86 8.01 14.86
N VAL A 25 1.02 8.13 13.85
CA VAL A 25 1.23 8.99 12.68
C VAL A 25 0.79 10.41 13.04
N ARG A 26 1.67 11.37 12.81
CA ARG A 26 1.42 12.81 13.05
C ARG A 26 1.38 13.56 11.73
N PRO A 27 0.73 14.73 11.71
CA PRO A 27 0.83 15.63 10.55
C PRO A 27 2.29 15.96 10.24
N ASP A 28 2.62 15.96 8.94
CA ASP A 28 3.94 16.30 8.39
C ASP A 28 5.10 15.44 8.92
N ASP A 29 4.83 14.22 9.38
CA ASP A 29 5.87 13.27 9.75
C ASP A 29 6.50 12.59 8.52
N GLU A 30 7.55 11.77 8.74
CA GLU A 30 8.29 11.06 7.69
C GLU A 30 7.41 10.07 6.88
N THR A 31 6.24 9.70 7.40
CA THR A 31 5.32 8.80 6.70
C THR A 31 4.64 9.47 5.51
N GLY A 32 4.44 10.79 5.61
CA GLY A 32 3.75 11.61 4.61
C GLY A 32 2.28 11.24 4.40
N ILE A 33 1.67 10.54 5.37
CA ILE A 33 0.27 10.08 5.27
C ILE A 33 -0.70 11.20 5.63
N LEU A 34 -0.37 11.98 6.66
CA LEU A 34 -1.22 13.04 7.18
C LEU A 34 -0.61 14.41 6.91
N THR A 35 -1.40 15.30 6.31
CA THR A 35 -1.07 16.74 6.19
C THR A 35 -1.79 17.58 7.24
N LYS A 36 -2.84 17.02 7.85
CA LYS A 36 -3.66 17.62 8.89
C LYS A 36 -3.93 16.58 9.98
N ASN A 37 -4.54 17.03 11.08
CA ASN A 37 -4.98 16.10 12.10
C ASN A 37 -5.94 15.06 11.49
N ILE A 38 -5.81 13.81 11.93
CA ILE A 38 -6.66 12.70 11.43
C ILE A 38 -8.15 12.98 11.61
N SER A 39 -8.55 13.72 12.66
CA SER A 39 -9.94 14.12 12.90
C SER A 39 -10.52 15.03 11.80
N GLU A 40 -9.69 15.73 11.05
CA GLU A 40 -10.06 16.63 9.95
C GLU A 40 -9.79 16.01 8.57
N THR A 41 -9.12 14.85 8.54
CA THR A 41 -8.71 14.17 7.32
C THR A 41 -9.85 13.26 6.84
N LYS A 42 -10.22 13.40 5.58
CA LYS A 42 -11.28 12.59 4.94
C LYS A 42 -10.74 11.38 4.21
N SER A 43 -9.50 11.44 3.75
CA SER A 43 -8.85 10.33 3.04
C SER A 43 -7.37 10.23 3.40
N ILE A 44 -6.88 9.00 3.48
CA ILE A 44 -5.47 8.68 3.70
C ILE A 44 -4.99 7.76 2.59
N THR A 45 -3.71 7.91 2.21
CA THR A 45 -3.08 7.07 1.20
C THR A 45 -1.96 6.27 1.83
N LEU A 46 -2.07 4.95 1.78
CA LEU A 46 -1.08 4.01 2.28
C LEU A 46 -0.25 3.48 1.11
N LYS A 47 1.06 3.44 1.28
CA LYS A 47 1.97 2.78 0.35
C LYS A 47 1.85 1.26 0.49
N SER A 48 2.16 0.52 -0.54
CA SER A 48 2.03 -0.94 -0.59
C SER A 48 2.79 -1.71 0.50
N TRP A 49 3.79 -1.09 1.13
CA TRP A 49 4.56 -1.66 2.22
C TRP A 49 4.04 -1.26 3.61
N GLN A 50 3.13 -0.28 3.68
CA GLN A 50 2.49 0.18 4.92
C GLN A 50 1.28 -0.72 5.24
N THR A 51 1.55 -1.97 5.54
CA THR A 51 0.54 -3.06 5.55
C THR A 51 -0.22 -3.20 6.86
N ALA A 52 0.26 -2.63 7.96
CA ALA A 52 -0.38 -2.76 9.27
C ALA A 52 -0.65 -1.37 9.87
N PHE A 53 -1.92 -1.06 10.07
CA PHE A 53 -2.34 0.20 10.68
C PHE A 53 -3.48 -0.01 11.66
N SER A 54 -3.63 0.94 12.59
CA SER A 54 -4.70 0.94 13.59
C SER A 54 -5.35 2.32 13.64
N ILE A 55 -6.64 2.32 13.79
CA ILE A 55 -7.47 3.53 13.90
C ILE A 55 -8.08 3.56 15.30
N GLU A 56 -7.81 4.63 16.04
CA GLU A 56 -8.42 4.90 17.34
C GLU A 56 -9.49 5.96 17.17
N PHE A 57 -10.64 5.73 17.79
CA PHE A 57 -11.77 6.64 17.74
C PHE A 57 -12.42 6.79 19.10
N VAL A 58 -13.07 7.90 19.32
CA VAL A 58 -13.78 8.22 20.54
C VAL A 58 -15.15 8.82 20.24
N VAL A 59 -16.05 8.72 21.19
CA VAL A 59 -17.30 9.50 21.14
C VAL A 59 -17.06 10.85 21.77
N SER A 60 -17.42 11.91 21.08
CA SER A 60 -17.40 13.25 21.63
C SER A 60 -18.58 13.45 22.58
N ASN A 61 -18.52 12.82 23.77
CA ASN A 61 -19.57 12.97 24.78
C ASN A 61 -18.98 13.41 26.12
N TYR A 62 -19.47 14.52 26.62
CA TYR A 62 -19.13 15.06 27.94
C TYR A 62 -19.85 14.38 29.10
N ILE A 63 -20.81 13.50 28.82
CA ILE A 63 -21.59 12.80 29.87
C ILE A 63 -20.82 11.54 30.24
N SER A 64 -20.09 11.64 31.34
CA SER A 64 -19.24 10.62 31.92
C SER A 64 -19.96 9.31 32.23
N GLY A 65 -19.28 8.18 32.05
CA GLY A 65 -19.53 6.93 32.74
C GLY A 65 -20.41 5.91 32.02
N GLN A 66 -20.77 6.11 30.77
CA GLN A 66 -21.58 5.12 30.03
C GLN A 66 -20.73 4.29 29.08
N HIS A 67 -20.89 2.97 29.13
CA HIS A 67 -20.32 2.04 28.17
C HIS A 67 -20.94 2.30 26.79
N ASN A 68 -20.20 2.93 25.90
CA ASN A 68 -20.61 3.13 24.53
C ASN A 68 -20.28 1.88 23.72
N THR A 69 -21.26 1.37 23.00
CA THR A 69 -21.02 0.32 22.01
C THR A 69 -20.68 0.96 20.67
N PHE A 70 -19.64 0.47 20.04
CA PHE A 70 -19.25 0.91 18.70
C PHE A 70 -19.58 -0.17 17.69
N ALA A 71 -19.90 0.25 16.47
CA ALA A 71 -19.93 -0.61 15.31
C ALA A 71 -19.03 -0.01 14.22
N TYR A 72 -18.23 -0.84 13.62
CA TYR A 72 -17.35 -0.44 12.54
C TYR A 72 -17.40 -1.42 11.35
N LYS A 73 -17.04 -0.93 10.20
CA LYS A 73 -16.96 -1.70 8.96
C LYS A 73 -15.96 -1.04 8.01
N LEU A 74 -15.13 -1.83 7.38
CA LEU A 74 -14.30 -1.39 6.26
C LEU A 74 -14.99 -1.83 4.96
N GLU A 75 -15.72 -0.92 4.33
CA GLU A 75 -16.36 -1.20 3.03
C GLU A 75 -15.32 -1.49 1.96
N GLY A 76 -15.58 -2.51 1.15
CA GLY A 76 -14.63 -3.06 0.19
C GLY A 76 -13.78 -4.21 0.74
N TYR A 77 -13.78 -4.44 2.06
CA TYR A 77 -13.05 -5.52 2.71
C TYR A 77 -13.94 -6.38 3.63
N ASP A 78 -14.64 -5.73 4.58
CA ASP A 78 -15.52 -6.41 5.53
C ASP A 78 -16.90 -6.69 4.90
N LYS A 79 -17.44 -7.86 5.14
CA LYS A 79 -18.80 -8.23 4.69
C LYS A 79 -19.87 -7.64 5.57
N GLU A 80 -19.64 -7.59 6.89
CA GLU A 80 -20.63 -7.22 7.92
C GLU A 80 -20.07 -6.16 8.86
N TRP A 81 -20.94 -5.61 9.71
CA TRP A 81 -20.56 -4.71 10.79
C TRP A 81 -20.02 -5.52 11.98
N TYR A 82 -18.88 -5.08 12.51
CA TYR A 82 -18.30 -5.60 13.73
C TYR A 82 -18.64 -4.70 14.91
N TYR A 83 -18.86 -5.30 16.08
CA TYR A 83 -19.27 -4.59 17.28
C TYR A 83 -18.18 -4.64 18.35
N LEU A 84 -17.93 -3.50 18.99
CA LEU A 84 -16.95 -3.34 20.06
C LEU A 84 -17.63 -2.73 21.30
N THR A 85 -17.43 -3.33 22.47
CA THR A 85 -17.99 -2.82 23.72
C THR A 85 -16.96 -2.06 24.56
N ASP A 86 -15.71 -2.52 24.60
CA ASP A 86 -14.67 -1.96 25.49
C ASP A 86 -13.45 -1.42 24.73
N SER A 87 -13.28 -1.77 23.47
CA SER A 87 -12.17 -1.31 22.65
C SER A 87 -12.55 -0.09 21.82
N ARG A 88 -11.60 0.83 21.68
CA ARG A 88 -11.72 2.04 20.83
C ARG A 88 -10.74 2.05 19.69
N THR A 89 -10.08 0.92 19.47
CA THR A 89 -9.04 0.77 18.45
C THR A 89 -9.34 -0.43 17.58
N VAL A 90 -9.25 -0.22 16.27
CA VAL A 90 -9.39 -1.27 15.25
C VAL A 90 -8.11 -1.34 14.46
N SER A 91 -7.62 -2.55 14.25
CA SER A 91 -6.39 -2.80 13.51
C SER A 91 -6.68 -3.60 12.26
N TYR A 92 -6.09 -3.19 11.17
CA TYR A 92 -6.08 -3.91 9.90
C TYR A 92 -4.66 -4.23 9.49
N SER A 93 -4.49 -5.39 8.88
CA SER A 93 -3.21 -5.81 8.36
C SER A 93 -3.35 -6.41 6.97
N ASN A 94 -2.35 -6.15 6.13
CA ASN A 94 -2.22 -6.76 4.80
C ASN A 94 -3.44 -6.56 3.88
N LEU A 95 -4.00 -5.33 3.87
CA LEU A 95 -5.06 -4.98 2.94
C LEU A 95 -4.54 -5.07 1.49
N PRO A 96 -5.30 -5.69 0.58
CA PRO A 96 -5.01 -5.62 -0.84
C PRO A 96 -4.98 -4.18 -1.37
N GLN A 97 -4.35 -3.98 -2.52
CA GLN A 97 -4.44 -2.69 -3.22
C GLN A 97 -5.89 -2.37 -3.56
N GLY A 98 -6.31 -1.12 -3.33
CA GLY A 98 -7.68 -0.70 -3.58
C GLY A 98 -8.07 0.53 -2.79
N THR A 99 -9.31 0.95 -2.96
CA THR A 99 -9.94 2.03 -2.20
C THR A 99 -10.98 1.44 -1.27
N TYR A 100 -10.90 1.78 -0.01
CA TYR A 100 -11.76 1.29 1.06
C TYR A 100 -12.37 2.47 1.81
N GLN A 101 -13.53 2.25 2.44
CA GLN A 101 -14.15 3.25 3.29
C GLN A 101 -14.31 2.69 4.70
N PHE A 102 -13.55 3.21 5.65
CA PHE A 102 -13.71 2.89 7.06
C PHE A 102 -14.88 3.68 7.61
N LEU A 103 -15.89 2.96 8.12
CA LEU A 103 -17.09 3.50 8.71
C LEU A 103 -17.16 3.12 10.19
N VAL A 104 -17.45 4.08 11.05
CA VAL A 104 -17.62 3.84 12.47
C VAL A 104 -18.82 4.64 13.00
N LYS A 105 -19.63 4.00 13.83
CA LYS A 105 -20.76 4.61 14.52
C LYS A 105 -20.82 4.14 15.97
N ALA A 106 -21.47 4.90 16.83
CA ALA A 106 -21.66 4.56 18.24
C ALA A 106 -23.14 4.50 18.60
N ALA A 107 -23.46 3.66 19.57
CA ALA A 107 -24.74 3.67 20.25
C ALA A 107 -24.59 4.32 21.63
N ASN A 108 -25.60 5.07 22.02
CA ASN A 108 -25.70 5.58 23.39
C ASN A 108 -26.15 4.45 24.37
N SER A 109 -26.20 4.76 25.66
CA SER A 109 -26.69 3.84 26.69
C SER A 109 -28.12 3.28 26.48
N ASP A 110 -28.92 4.01 25.72
CA ASP A 110 -30.29 3.59 25.39
C ASP A 110 -30.33 2.67 24.15
N GLY A 111 -29.18 2.27 23.63
CA GLY A 111 -29.03 1.42 22.44
C GLY A 111 -29.34 2.13 21.12
N LYS A 112 -29.46 3.45 21.13
CA LYS A 112 -29.73 4.23 19.89
C LYS A 112 -28.46 4.54 19.16
N TRP A 113 -28.36 4.06 17.92
CA TRP A 113 -27.22 4.24 17.04
C TRP A 113 -27.19 5.64 16.40
N ASN A 114 -25.98 6.15 16.20
CA ASN A 114 -25.78 7.34 15.38
C ASN A 114 -26.26 7.06 13.94
N PRO A 115 -27.18 7.89 13.38
CA PRO A 115 -27.73 7.67 12.04
C PRO A 115 -26.67 7.88 10.94
N ILE A 116 -25.67 8.71 11.18
CA ILE A 116 -24.61 9.03 10.21
C ILE A 116 -23.29 8.48 10.76
N PRO A 117 -22.70 7.44 10.14
CA PRO A 117 -21.38 6.96 10.53
C PRO A 117 -20.29 7.99 10.19
N THR A 118 -19.23 8.03 10.98
CA THR A 118 -18.00 8.73 10.63
C THR A 118 -17.26 7.90 9.62
N ALA A 119 -16.83 8.53 8.51
CA ALA A 119 -16.21 7.88 7.37
C ALA A 119 -14.78 8.39 7.19
N LEU A 120 -13.86 7.47 6.88
CA LEU A 120 -12.48 7.75 6.47
C LEU A 120 -12.16 6.89 5.25
N GLU A 121 -11.81 7.53 4.15
CA GLU A 121 -11.38 6.83 2.94
C GLU A 121 -9.93 6.38 3.09
N ILE A 122 -9.64 5.13 2.71
CA ILE A 122 -8.31 4.52 2.80
C ILE A 122 -7.94 4.01 1.42
N ILE A 123 -6.91 4.61 0.83
CA ILE A 123 -6.40 4.25 -0.50
C ILE A 123 -5.09 3.49 -0.30
N VAL A 124 -5.06 2.22 -0.72
CA VAL A 124 -3.85 1.39 -0.70
C VAL A 124 -3.27 1.32 -2.10
N LEU A 125 -2.08 1.90 -2.27
CA LEU A 125 -1.41 1.98 -3.57
C LEU A 125 -0.91 0.61 -4.04
N PRO A 126 -0.90 0.35 -5.35
CA PRO A 126 -0.34 -0.87 -5.91
C PRO A 126 1.17 -0.93 -5.70
N ILE A 127 1.69 -2.16 -5.69
CA ILE A 127 3.13 -2.42 -5.66
C ILE A 127 3.69 -2.04 -7.03
N TRP A 128 4.67 -1.12 -7.07
CA TRP A 128 5.20 -0.51 -8.29
C TRP A 128 5.68 -1.53 -9.35
N TYR A 129 6.29 -2.65 -8.93
CA TYR A 129 6.79 -3.67 -9.86
C TYR A 129 5.70 -4.59 -10.42
N LYS A 130 4.45 -4.54 -9.91
CA LYS A 130 3.29 -5.25 -10.47
C LYS A 130 2.51 -4.39 -11.48
N THR A 131 2.97 -3.17 -11.73
CA THR A 131 2.33 -2.30 -12.73
C THR A 131 2.75 -2.74 -14.15
N TRP A 132 1.85 -2.57 -15.12
CA TRP A 132 2.07 -3.03 -16.51
C TRP A 132 3.32 -2.42 -17.16
N TRP A 133 3.66 -1.17 -16.87
CA TRP A 133 4.85 -0.51 -17.40
C TRP A 133 6.15 -1.08 -16.80
N ALA A 134 6.15 -1.50 -15.54
CA ALA A 134 7.28 -2.15 -14.91
C ALA A 134 7.57 -3.50 -15.58
N LEU A 135 6.53 -4.26 -15.90
CA LEU A 135 6.66 -5.51 -16.66
C LEU A 135 7.26 -5.27 -18.04
N LEU A 136 6.85 -4.21 -18.74
CA LEU A 136 7.45 -3.86 -20.04
C LEU A 136 8.94 -3.54 -19.92
N ILE A 137 9.36 -2.81 -18.89
CA ILE A 137 10.78 -2.51 -18.64
C ILE A 137 11.55 -3.82 -18.38
N PHE A 138 11.01 -4.73 -17.56
CA PHE A 138 11.64 -6.02 -17.31
C PHE A 138 11.79 -6.86 -18.58
N PHE A 139 10.76 -6.92 -19.42
CA PHE A 139 10.85 -7.62 -20.70
C PHE A 139 11.85 -6.97 -21.66
N ALA A 140 11.87 -5.66 -21.75
CA ALA A 140 12.82 -4.92 -22.60
C ALA A 140 14.27 -5.15 -22.14
N THR A 141 14.54 -5.08 -20.85
CA THR A 141 15.89 -5.33 -20.30
C THR A 141 16.31 -6.78 -20.50
N PHE A 142 15.40 -7.72 -20.33
CA PHE A 142 15.66 -9.14 -20.56
C PHE A 142 15.98 -9.43 -22.04
N ALA A 143 15.20 -8.89 -22.97
CA ALA A 143 15.44 -9.00 -24.40
C ALA A 143 16.78 -8.37 -24.81
N GLY A 144 17.10 -7.19 -24.25
CA GLY A 144 18.38 -6.51 -24.43
C GLY A 144 19.56 -7.37 -23.93
N PHE A 145 19.40 -8.01 -22.79
CA PHE A 145 20.42 -8.91 -22.23
C PHE A 145 20.64 -10.13 -23.13
N ILE A 146 19.58 -10.77 -23.62
CA ILE A 146 19.70 -11.90 -24.55
C ILE A 146 20.42 -11.49 -25.83
N THR A 147 20.04 -10.35 -26.43
CA THR A 147 20.70 -9.87 -27.67
C THR A 147 22.16 -9.51 -27.43
N PHE A 148 22.49 -8.94 -26.27
CA PHE A 148 23.88 -8.68 -25.89
C PHE A 148 24.70 -9.97 -25.77
N VAL A 149 24.19 -10.97 -25.07
CA VAL A 149 24.84 -12.28 -24.91
C VAL A 149 25.05 -12.95 -26.27
N PHE A 150 24.01 -12.96 -27.11
CA PHE A 150 24.11 -13.54 -28.45
C PHE A 150 25.17 -12.84 -29.31
N ARG A 151 25.21 -11.50 -29.30
CA ARG A 151 26.20 -10.71 -30.00
C ARG A 151 27.62 -10.96 -29.48
N PHE A 152 27.76 -11.10 -28.16
CA PHE A 152 29.04 -11.39 -27.52
C PHE A 152 29.61 -12.73 -27.97
N PHE A 153 28.80 -13.78 -27.97
CA PHE A 153 29.21 -15.10 -28.44
C PHE A 153 29.52 -15.12 -29.94
N TRP A 154 28.72 -14.43 -30.75
CA TRP A 154 28.98 -14.37 -32.18
C TRP A 154 30.26 -13.61 -32.48
N MET A 155 30.53 -12.51 -31.81
CA MET A 155 31.76 -11.74 -32.00
C MET A 155 32.99 -12.56 -31.62
N ARG A 156 32.94 -13.34 -30.56
CA ARG A 156 34.03 -14.28 -30.21
C ARG A 156 34.29 -15.30 -31.30
N LYS A 157 33.22 -15.94 -31.78
CA LYS A 157 33.33 -16.96 -32.83
C LYS A 157 33.88 -16.40 -34.15
N SER A 158 33.51 -15.17 -34.52
CA SER A 158 34.05 -14.51 -35.73
C SER A 158 35.52 -14.14 -35.58
N MET A 159 35.98 -13.72 -34.40
CA MET A 159 37.39 -13.47 -34.14
C MET A 159 38.25 -14.72 -34.19
N GLU A 160 37.78 -15.81 -33.65
CA GLU A 160 38.50 -17.12 -33.75
C GLU A 160 38.65 -17.58 -35.18
N ALA A 161 37.61 -17.43 -36.00
CA ALA A 161 37.66 -17.75 -37.43
C ALA A 161 38.63 -16.87 -38.22
N GLN A 162 38.73 -15.56 -37.90
CA GLN A 162 39.69 -14.67 -38.54
C GLN A 162 41.12 -15.00 -38.15
N LEU A 163 41.39 -15.34 -36.91
CA LEU A 163 42.73 -15.76 -36.45
C LEU A 163 43.18 -17.06 -37.12
N GLU A 164 42.27 -17.98 -37.38
CA GLU A 164 42.59 -19.23 -38.05
C GLU A 164 42.90 -19.03 -39.55
N ILE A 165 42.19 -18.13 -40.21
CA ILE A 165 42.50 -17.73 -41.59
C ILE A 165 43.90 -17.09 -41.66
N GLU A 166 44.18 -16.13 -40.76
CA GLU A 166 45.48 -15.44 -40.70
C GLU A 166 46.65 -16.40 -40.43
N ARG A 167 46.46 -17.42 -39.61
CA ARG A 167 47.47 -18.48 -39.37
C ARG A 167 47.74 -19.29 -40.64
N ARG A 168 46.71 -19.71 -41.34
CA ARG A 168 46.86 -20.49 -42.60
C ARG A 168 47.57 -19.67 -43.68
N ASP A 169 47.27 -18.38 -43.79
CA ASP A 169 47.93 -17.53 -44.76
C ASP A 169 49.44 -17.36 -44.45
N LYS A 170 49.80 -17.26 -43.17
CA LYS A 170 51.22 -17.21 -42.73
C LYS A 170 51.93 -18.52 -42.99
N GLU A 171 51.35 -19.64 -42.65
CA GLU A 171 51.91 -20.97 -42.93
C GLU A 171 52.16 -21.18 -44.45
N HIS A 172 51.20 -20.79 -45.26
CA HIS A 172 51.32 -20.86 -46.71
C HIS A 172 52.40 -19.93 -47.30
N GLN A 173 52.59 -18.76 -46.73
CA GLN A 173 53.67 -17.82 -47.10
C GLN A 173 55.06 -18.35 -46.70
N GLU A 174 55.16 -19.01 -45.55
CA GLU A 174 56.42 -19.61 -45.11
C GLU A 174 56.84 -20.81 -45.98
N GLU A 175 55.87 -21.66 -46.38
CA GLU A 175 56.13 -22.75 -47.33
C GLU A 175 56.61 -22.26 -48.67
N ILE A 176 56.06 -21.19 -49.27
CA ILE A 176 56.49 -20.57 -50.50
C ILE A 176 57.87 -20.02 -50.36
N ASN A 177 58.25 -19.41 -49.23
CA ASN A 177 59.59 -18.85 -49.01
C ASN A 177 60.66 -19.93 -48.81
N GLN A 178 60.30 -21.17 -48.34
CA GLN A 178 61.25 -22.27 -48.20
C GLN A 178 61.55 -22.98 -49.55
N MET A 179 60.67 -22.82 -50.52
CA MET A 179 60.81 -23.47 -51.84
C MET A 179 61.60 -22.59 -52.84
N LYS A 180 62.10 -21.40 -52.46
CA LYS A 180 62.91 -20.52 -53.23
C LYS A 180 64.41 -20.62 -52.88
#